data_18f8eea350525ceb0c4963b91f86ef06
#
_entry.id   18f8eea350525ceb0c4963b91f86ef06
#
_cell.length_a   1.000
_cell.length_b   1.000
_cell.length_c   1.000
_cell.angle_alpha   90.00
_cell.angle_beta   90.00
_cell.angle_gamma   90.00
#
_symmetry.space_group_name_H-M   'P 1'
#
loop_
_entity.id
_entity.type
_entity.pdbx_description
1 polymer ?
#
loop_
_entity_poly.entity_id
_entity_poly.type
_entity_poly.pdbx_seq_one_letter_code
_entity_poly.pdbx_strand_id
1 'polypeptide(L)'
;MTRVWYNKSFSFIYAAIQLIKQEDNRQEFYLIASHTQAHARALLVADEAFVEPSGLTGQAYVEWCLAFCQQHRVDVFVVGKEAQTIATHEQAFLAIGTRLLLVADAETLVLMEDKAQFAAQLPLEVAILPETITVTSASEFQQAFQTLRSCYRRVAVKPAISVFGLGFRLIDEQRSCLQHILKGDEYIVSLEELQLAMTKQPKFGNLLVMEFL
;
A
#
# COMPACT_ATOMS: atom_id res chain seq x y z
N MET A 1 -8.85 -9.15 -30.01
CA MET A 1 -9.28 -9.17 -28.59
C MET A 1 -8.03 -8.96 -27.76
N THR A 2 -7.99 -7.88 -27.00
CA THR A 2 -6.84 -7.48 -26.16
C THR A 2 -6.82 -8.28 -24.87
N ARG A 3 -5.74 -8.98 -24.58
CA ARG A 3 -5.57 -9.77 -23.35
C ARG A 3 -5.02 -8.89 -22.22
N VAL A 4 -5.85 -8.62 -21.22
CA VAL A 4 -5.54 -7.74 -20.10
C VAL A 4 -5.38 -8.57 -18.84
N TRP A 5 -4.22 -8.48 -18.20
CA TRP A 5 -3.93 -9.21 -16.97
C TRP A 5 -3.89 -8.28 -15.75
N TYR A 6 -4.57 -8.69 -14.69
CA TYR A 6 -4.55 -8.10 -13.37
C TYR A 6 -3.86 -9.06 -12.40
N ASN A 7 -2.68 -8.70 -11.90
CA ASN A 7 -2.03 -9.48 -10.85
C ASN A 7 -2.66 -9.19 -9.48
N LYS A 8 -2.15 -9.86 -8.43
CA LYS A 8 -2.62 -9.64 -7.07
C LYS A 8 -2.76 -8.15 -6.76
N SER A 9 -3.97 -7.74 -6.42
CA SER A 9 -4.32 -6.39 -6.06
C SER A 9 -5.41 -6.41 -4.98
N PHE A 10 -6.02 -5.26 -4.71
CA PHE A 10 -7.05 -5.12 -3.70
C PHE A 10 -8.41 -5.65 -4.15
N SER A 11 -9.28 -5.90 -3.19
CA SER A 11 -10.60 -6.50 -3.44
C SER A 11 -11.48 -5.72 -4.41
N PHE A 12 -11.26 -4.41 -4.59
CA PHE A 12 -12.06 -3.60 -5.53
C PHE A 12 -11.81 -3.93 -7.02
N ILE A 13 -10.68 -4.59 -7.35
CA ILE A 13 -10.38 -4.99 -8.74
C ILE A 13 -11.46 -5.91 -9.30
N TYR A 14 -12.10 -6.71 -8.47
CA TYR A 14 -13.23 -7.52 -8.92
C TYR A 14 -14.34 -6.66 -9.54
N ALA A 15 -14.66 -5.51 -8.93
CA ALA A 15 -15.68 -4.61 -9.46
C ALA A 15 -15.25 -3.96 -10.78
N ALA A 16 -13.97 -3.59 -10.92
CA ALA A 16 -13.43 -3.06 -12.15
C ALA A 16 -13.52 -4.09 -13.29
N ILE A 17 -13.14 -5.34 -13.05
CA ILE A 17 -13.26 -6.44 -14.03
C ILE A 17 -14.72 -6.66 -14.42
N GLN A 18 -15.66 -6.66 -13.46
CA GLN A 18 -17.08 -6.81 -13.75
C GLN A 18 -17.63 -5.68 -14.62
N LEU A 19 -17.28 -4.43 -14.31
CA LEU A 19 -17.73 -3.27 -15.07
C LEU A 19 -17.22 -3.32 -16.52
N ILE A 20 -15.94 -3.66 -16.71
CA ILE A 20 -15.38 -3.81 -18.05
C ILE A 20 -16.15 -4.88 -18.84
N LYS A 21 -16.41 -6.05 -18.23
CA LYS A 21 -17.16 -7.13 -18.90
C LYS A 21 -18.61 -6.75 -19.21
N GLN A 22 -19.25 -5.95 -18.38
CA GLN A 22 -20.62 -5.48 -18.60
C GLN A 22 -20.71 -4.48 -19.75
N GLU A 23 -19.69 -3.63 -19.91
CA GLU A 23 -19.67 -2.57 -20.92
C GLU A 23 -18.99 -3.01 -22.24
N ASP A 24 -18.25 -4.12 -22.25
CA ASP A 24 -17.55 -4.64 -23.42
C ASP A 24 -18.49 -5.38 -24.38
N ASN A 25 -19.45 -4.66 -24.94
CA ASN A 25 -20.45 -5.18 -25.89
C ASN A 25 -19.82 -5.71 -27.20
N ARG A 26 -18.57 -5.34 -27.50
CA ARG A 26 -17.84 -5.76 -28.71
C ARG A 26 -16.91 -6.94 -28.48
N GLN A 27 -16.79 -7.39 -27.22
CA GLN A 27 -15.85 -8.44 -26.81
C GLN A 27 -14.38 -8.11 -27.23
N GLU A 28 -13.99 -6.86 -27.00
CA GLU A 28 -12.65 -6.36 -27.33
C GLU A 28 -11.59 -6.83 -26.33
N PHE A 29 -12.01 -7.17 -25.10
CA PHE A 29 -11.13 -7.54 -24.00
C PHE A 29 -11.30 -9.01 -23.58
N TYR A 30 -10.19 -9.64 -23.24
CA TYR A 30 -10.10 -10.92 -22.52
C TYR A 30 -9.38 -10.69 -21.20
N LEU A 31 -10.09 -10.79 -20.09
CA LEU A 31 -9.62 -10.38 -18.78
C LEU A 31 -9.08 -11.56 -17.99
N ILE A 32 -7.79 -11.49 -17.67
CA ILE A 32 -7.06 -12.48 -16.89
C ILE A 32 -6.85 -11.90 -15.48
N ALA A 33 -7.08 -12.70 -14.45
CA ALA A 33 -6.77 -12.31 -13.08
C ALA A 33 -5.89 -13.34 -12.39
N SER A 34 -4.94 -12.88 -11.57
CA SER A 34 -4.18 -13.74 -10.70
C SER A 34 -4.12 -13.21 -9.27
N HIS A 35 -4.03 -14.11 -8.30
CA HIS A 35 -3.95 -13.77 -6.89
C HIS A 35 -3.32 -14.91 -6.07
N THR A 36 -2.59 -14.58 -4.99
CA THR A 36 -1.99 -15.59 -4.10
C THR A 36 -3.02 -16.38 -3.28
N GLN A 37 -4.24 -15.87 -3.14
CA GLN A 37 -5.35 -16.54 -2.44
C GLN A 37 -6.34 -17.09 -3.48
N ALA A 38 -6.56 -18.39 -3.49
CA ALA A 38 -7.44 -19.07 -4.44
C ALA A 38 -8.92 -18.60 -4.38
N HIS A 39 -9.33 -17.98 -3.27
CA HIS A 39 -10.70 -17.48 -3.08
C HIS A 39 -10.84 -15.97 -3.31
N ALA A 40 -9.82 -15.31 -3.89
CA ALA A 40 -9.90 -13.90 -4.19
C ALA A 40 -11.03 -13.61 -5.19
N ARG A 41 -11.85 -12.60 -4.90
CA ARG A 41 -13.05 -12.28 -5.71
C ARG A 41 -12.73 -11.97 -7.17
N ALA A 42 -11.58 -11.37 -7.45
CA ALA A 42 -11.15 -11.08 -8.81
C ALA A 42 -11.08 -12.34 -9.69
N LEU A 43 -10.67 -13.47 -9.11
CA LEU A 43 -10.58 -14.76 -9.82
C LEU A 43 -11.94 -15.30 -10.26
N LEU A 44 -13.02 -14.93 -9.58
CA LEU A 44 -14.38 -15.42 -9.87
C LEU A 44 -15.04 -14.71 -11.05
N VAL A 45 -14.55 -13.56 -11.44
CA VAL A 45 -15.18 -12.69 -12.46
C VAL A 45 -14.36 -12.55 -13.73
N ALA A 46 -13.08 -12.89 -13.71
CA ALA A 46 -12.21 -12.90 -14.87
C ALA A 46 -12.62 -13.99 -15.88
N ASP A 47 -12.18 -13.85 -17.14
CA ASP A 47 -12.35 -14.88 -18.17
C ASP A 47 -11.40 -16.05 -17.93
N GLU A 48 -10.22 -15.76 -17.38
CA GLU A 48 -9.21 -16.76 -17.01
C GLU A 48 -8.60 -16.39 -15.67
N ALA A 49 -8.40 -17.37 -14.78
CA ALA A 49 -7.98 -17.14 -13.40
C ALA A 49 -6.82 -18.04 -12.99
N PHE A 50 -5.85 -17.48 -12.27
CA PHE A 50 -4.65 -18.19 -11.83
C PHE A 50 -4.33 -17.94 -10.37
N VAL A 51 -3.75 -18.93 -9.71
CA VAL A 51 -3.18 -18.76 -8.36
C VAL A 51 -1.69 -18.44 -8.51
N GLU A 52 -1.29 -17.27 -8.00
CA GLU A 52 0.11 -16.86 -7.98
C GLU A 52 0.91 -17.66 -6.96
N PRO A 53 2.19 -17.93 -7.22
CA PRO A 53 3.09 -18.49 -6.22
C PRO A 53 3.15 -17.60 -4.98
N SER A 54 3.02 -18.22 -3.80
CA SER A 54 3.19 -17.50 -2.54
C SER A 54 4.66 -17.20 -2.27
N GLY A 55 4.93 -16.05 -1.64
CA GLY A 55 6.28 -15.68 -1.18
C GLY A 55 7.21 -15.09 -2.24
N LEU A 56 6.84 -15.03 -3.51
CA LEU A 56 7.64 -14.33 -4.51
C LEU A 56 7.56 -12.82 -4.31
N THR A 57 8.71 -12.15 -4.31
CA THR A 57 8.89 -10.70 -4.24
C THR A 57 10.09 -10.25 -5.07
N GLY A 58 10.20 -8.97 -5.33
CA GLY A 58 11.35 -8.38 -6.01
C GLY A 58 11.63 -9.01 -7.38
N GLN A 59 12.90 -9.23 -7.68
CA GLN A 59 13.36 -9.76 -8.99
C GLN A 59 12.71 -11.09 -9.36
N ALA A 60 12.58 -12.02 -8.41
CA ALA A 60 11.96 -13.32 -8.68
C ALA A 60 10.48 -13.20 -9.08
N TYR A 61 9.77 -12.19 -8.54
CA TYR A 61 8.40 -11.91 -8.95
C TYR A 61 8.32 -11.29 -10.34
N VAL A 62 9.26 -10.40 -10.70
CA VAL A 62 9.36 -9.82 -12.05
C VAL A 62 9.59 -10.91 -13.09
N GLU A 63 10.51 -11.83 -12.84
CA GLU A 63 10.80 -12.96 -13.74
C GLU A 63 9.59 -13.86 -13.95
N TRP A 64 8.86 -14.15 -12.88
CA TRP A 64 7.60 -14.88 -12.96
C TRP A 64 6.55 -14.11 -13.78
N CYS A 65 6.40 -12.79 -13.57
CA CYS A 65 5.49 -11.97 -14.35
C CYS A 65 5.84 -11.94 -15.84
N LEU A 66 7.11 -11.83 -16.20
CA LEU A 66 7.57 -11.86 -17.59
C LEU A 66 7.21 -13.20 -18.25
N ALA A 67 7.53 -14.32 -17.57
CA ALA A 67 7.19 -15.66 -18.07
C ALA A 67 5.67 -15.84 -18.22
N PHE A 68 4.89 -15.35 -17.25
CA PHE A 68 3.42 -15.37 -17.30
C PHE A 68 2.89 -14.58 -18.49
N CYS A 69 3.38 -13.36 -18.71
CA CYS A 69 2.96 -12.53 -19.83
C CYS A 69 3.24 -13.20 -21.18
N GLN A 70 4.42 -13.80 -21.36
CA GLN A 70 4.78 -14.56 -22.57
C GLN A 70 3.86 -15.77 -22.78
N GLN A 71 3.71 -16.60 -21.74
CA GLN A 71 2.92 -17.84 -21.79
C GLN A 71 1.47 -17.57 -22.14
N HIS A 72 0.88 -16.51 -21.54
CA HIS A 72 -0.54 -16.18 -21.70
C HIS A 72 -0.79 -15.09 -22.76
N ARG A 73 0.25 -14.65 -23.49
CA ARG A 73 0.18 -13.63 -24.54
C ARG A 73 -0.54 -12.37 -24.06
N VAL A 74 -0.09 -11.84 -22.92
CA VAL A 74 -0.69 -10.64 -22.31
C VAL A 74 -0.29 -9.41 -23.12
N ASP A 75 -1.27 -8.66 -23.60
CA ASP A 75 -1.06 -7.39 -24.30
C ASP A 75 -0.89 -6.23 -23.33
N VAL A 76 -1.70 -6.22 -22.26
CA VAL A 76 -1.70 -5.18 -21.22
C VAL A 76 -1.65 -5.81 -19.84
N PHE A 77 -0.67 -5.42 -19.06
CA PHE A 77 -0.52 -5.83 -17.67
C PHE A 77 -0.88 -4.68 -16.73
N VAL A 78 -2.03 -4.77 -16.05
CA VAL A 78 -2.47 -3.82 -15.02
C VAL A 78 -1.81 -4.21 -13.71
N VAL A 79 -0.84 -3.42 -13.30
CA VAL A 79 0.07 -3.79 -12.21
C VAL A 79 -0.51 -3.42 -10.84
N GLY A 80 -0.65 -4.40 -9.96
CA GLY A 80 -1.03 -4.23 -8.55
C GLY A 80 0.15 -4.49 -7.61
N LYS A 81 0.44 -5.76 -7.34
CA LYS A 81 1.56 -6.17 -6.48
C LYS A 81 2.91 -5.84 -7.10
N GLU A 82 3.86 -5.40 -6.28
CA GLU A 82 5.26 -5.10 -6.66
C GLU A 82 5.36 -4.02 -7.76
N ALA A 83 4.42 -3.07 -7.79
CA ALA A 83 4.34 -2.07 -8.86
C ALA A 83 5.65 -1.29 -9.05
N GLN A 84 6.33 -0.92 -7.97
CA GLN A 84 7.62 -0.22 -8.03
C GLN A 84 8.69 -1.06 -8.74
N THR A 85 8.86 -2.32 -8.31
CA THR A 85 9.88 -3.21 -8.88
C THR A 85 9.54 -3.52 -10.34
N ILE A 86 8.27 -3.77 -10.65
CA ILE A 86 7.83 -4.04 -12.03
C ILE A 86 8.05 -2.82 -12.92
N ALA A 87 7.77 -1.61 -12.44
CA ALA A 87 7.96 -0.37 -13.18
C ALA A 87 9.42 -0.16 -13.63
N THR A 88 10.40 -0.54 -12.81
CA THR A 88 11.82 -0.46 -13.20
C THR A 88 12.20 -1.42 -14.34
N HIS A 89 11.34 -2.38 -14.67
CA HIS A 89 11.57 -3.39 -15.74
C HIS A 89 10.66 -3.20 -16.95
N GLU A 90 10.03 -2.02 -17.11
CA GLU A 90 9.06 -1.73 -18.19
C GLU A 90 9.58 -2.11 -19.57
N GLN A 91 10.87 -1.83 -19.86
CA GLN A 91 11.47 -2.16 -21.14
C GLN A 91 11.52 -3.68 -21.42
N ALA A 92 11.68 -4.50 -20.38
CA ALA A 92 11.66 -5.94 -20.52
C ALA A 92 10.25 -6.46 -20.88
N PHE A 93 9.21 -5.87 -20.33
CA PHE A 93 7.82 -6.19 -20.69
C PHE A 93 7.49 -5.71 -22.11
N LEU A 94 7.91 -4.52 -22.49
CA LEU A 94 7.73 -4.02 -23.86
C LEU A 94 8.44 -4.92 -24.90
N ALA A 95 9.63 -5.42 -24.59
CA ALA A 95 10.39 -6.32 -25.47
C ALA A 95 9.67 -7.64 -25.77
N ILE A 96 8.78 -8.09 -24.88
CA ILE A 96 7.95 -9.29 -25.08
C ILE A 96 6.55 -8.98 -25.60
N GLY A 97 6.26 -7.70 -25.95
CA GLY A 97 4.99 -7.26 -26.50
C GLY A 97 3.93 -6.92 -25.44
N THR A 98 4.27 -6.88 -24.15
CA THR A 98 3.35 -6.52 -23.07
C THR A 98 3.54 -5.07 -22.66
N ARG A 99 2.47 -4.28 -22.64
CA ARG A 99 2.45 -2.91 -22.10
C ARG A 99 2.06 -2.94 -20.62
N LEU A 100 2.84 -2.28 -19.77
CA LEU A 100 2.44 -2.05 -18.38
C LEU A 100 1.42 -0.92 -18.28
N LEU A 101 0.38 -1.13 -17.49
CA LEU A 101 -0.52 -0.09 -17.03
C LEU A 101 -0.23 0.19 -15.56
N LEU A 102 0.49 1.27 -15.32
CA LEU A 102 0.92 1.76 -14.01
C LEU A 102 0.20 3.06 -13.69
N VAL A 103 -0.01 3.36 -12.42
CA VAL A 103 -0.61 4.64 -11.97
C VAL A 103 0.39 5.79 -12.04
N ALA A 104 1.69 5.49 -12.02
CA ALA A 104 2.78 6.45 -12.13
C ALA A 104 4.07 5.73 -12.57
N ASP A 105 5.12 6.50 -12.87
CA ASP A 105 6.47 5.96 -13.09
C ASP A 105 7.11 5.42 -11.79
N ALA A 106 8.25 4.74 -11.92
CA ALA A 106 8.92 4.08 -10.81
C ALA A 106 9.34 5.06 -9.68
N GLU A 107 9.83 6.25 -10.04
CA GLU A 107 10.27 7.26 -9.07
C GLU A 107 9.09 7.81 -8.28
N THR A 108 8.00 8.14 -8.96
CA THR A 108 6.76 8.60 -8.34
C THR A 108 6.14 7.52 -7.45
N LEU A 109 6.15 6.25 -7.87
CA LEU A 109 5.65 5.13 -7.04
C LEU A 109 6.46 4.98 -5.74
N VAL A 110 7.79 5.09 -5.80
CA VAL A 110 8.65 5.09 -4.60
C VAL A 110 8.31 6.25 -3.67
N LEU A 111 8.18 7.45 -4.23
CA LEU A 111 7.80 8.64 -3.48
C LEU A 111 6.44 8.50 -2.79
N MET A 112 5.44 7.97 -3.49
CA MET A 112 4.08 7.81 -2.95
C MET A 112 3.98 6.80 -1.80
N GLU A 113 4.87 5.81 -1.75
CA GLU A 113 4.89 4.84 -0.64
C GLU A 113 5.44 5.42 0.67
N ASP A 114 6.45 6.30 0.58
CA ASP A 114 7.03 6.96 1.74
C ASP A 114 6.30 8.30 2.02
N LYS A 115 5.39 8.26 2.98
CA LYS A 115 4.57 9.44 3.35
C LYS A 115 5.38 10.61 3.89
N ALA A 116 6.58 10.35 4.44
CA ALA A 116 7.46 11.42 4.90
C ALA A 116 8.09 12.15 3.72
N GLN A 117 8.62 11.40 2.75
CA GLN A 117 9.19 11.97 1.55
C GLN A 117 8.13 12.64 0.67
N PHE A 118 6.97 12.01 0.52
CA PHE A 118 5.84 12.59 -0.21
C PHE A 118 5.42 13.94 0.40
N ALA A 119 5.23 14.00 1.72
CA ALA A 119 4.85 15.22 2.40
C ALA A 119 5.90 16.34 2.25
N ALA A 120 7.19 15.98 2.29
CA ALA A 120 8.28 16.96 2.12
C ALA A 120 8.38 17.56 0.71
N GLN A 121 7.88 16.84 -0.31
CA GLN A 121 7.93 17.29 -1.71
C GLN A 121 6.63 17.95 -2.18
N LEU A 122 5.54 17.79 -1.42
CA LEU A 122 4.25 18.37 -1.80
C LEU A 122 4.27 19.89 -1.60
N PRO A 123 4.01 20.71 -2.64
CA PRO A 123 3.95 22.16 -2.48
C PRO A 123 2.80 22.56 -1.53
N LEU A 124 3.05 23.51 -0.65
CA LEU A 124 2.06 24.00 0.32
C LEU A 124 0.79 24.58 -0.34
N GLU A 125 0.91 25.05 -1.58
CA GLU A 125 -0.24 25.54 -2.35
C GLU A 125 -1.19 24.44 -2.80
N VAL A 126 -0.71 23.18 -2.83
CA VAL A 126 -1.51 22.03 -3.28
C VAL A 126 -2.34 21.46 -2.15
N ALA A 127 -1.78 21.35 -0.95
CA ALA A 127 -2.49 20.86 0.22
C ALA A 127 -1.87 21.35 1.53
N ILE A 128 -2.73 21.62 2.52
CA ILE A 128 -2.31 21.80 3.90
C ILE A 128 -2.16 20.41 4.51
N LEU A 129 -0.94 20.07 4.86
CA LEU A 129 -0.64 18.80 5.51
C LEU A 129 -0.63 18.95 7.03
N PRO A 130 -1.03 17.92 7.79
CA PRO A 130 -0.87 17.90 9.23
C PRO A 130 0.60 18.06 9.62
N GLU A 131 0.88 18.82 10.67
CA GLU A 131 2.25 18.91 11.20
C GLU A 131 2.73 17.52 11.60
N THR A 132 3.91 17.13 11.11
CA THR A 132 4.40 15.76 11.21
C THR A 132 5.89 15.75 11.51
N ILE A 133 6.29 14.91 12.46
CA ILE A 133 7.69 14.70 12.85
C ILE A 133 8.02 13.22 12.62
N THR A 134 9.07 12.96 11.84
CA THR A 134 9.58 11.59 11.62
C THR A 134 10.50 11.18 12.76
N VAL A 135 10.31 9.98 13.30
CA VAL A 135 11.07 9.45 14.42
C VAL A 135 11.50 8.01 14.17
N THR A 136 12.67 7.62 14.70
CA THR A 136 13.26 6.27 14.55
C THR A 136 13.62 5.64 15.88
N SER A 137 13.45 6.36 16.98
CA SER A 137 13.78 5.92 18.33
C SER A 137 12.75 6.36 19.36
N ALA A 138 12.73 5.66 20.51
CA ALA A 138 11.85 5.99 21.63
C ALA A 138 12.07 7.42 22.17
N SER A 139 13.31 7.89 22.21
CA SER A 139 13.64 9.25 22.67
C SER A 139 13.12 10.31 21.70
N GLU A 140 13.30 10.11 20.40
CA GLU A 140 12.77 11.00 19.37
C GLU A 140 11.23 11.01 19.40
N PHE A 141 10.58 9.85 19.56
CA PHE A 141 9.14 9.76 19.71
C PHE A 141 8.64 10.62 20.88
N GLN A 142 9.28 10.50 22.05
CA GLN A 142 8.86 11.25 23.23
C GLN A 142 8.98 12.76 23.02
N GLN A 143 10.07 13.23 22.41
CA GLN A 143 10.25 14.65 22.07
C GLN A 143 9.21 15.13 21.07
N ALA A 144 9.01 14.38 19.98
CA ALA A 144 8.03 14.71 18.94
C ALA A 144 6.60 14.75 19.51
N PHE A 145 6.24 13.76 20.34
CA PHE A 145 4.94 13.73 21.00
C PHE A 145 4.73 14.95 21.89
N GLN A 146 5.70 15.32 22.74
CA GLN A 146 5.60 16.49 23.61
C GLN A 146 5.47 17.78 22.80
N THR A 147 6.26 17.94 21.73
CA THR A 147 6.20 19.10 20.84
C THR A 147 4.81 19.24 20.22
N LEU A 148 4.31 18.22 19.57
CA LEU A 148 2.99 18.26 18.92
C LEU A 148 1.85 18.40 19.94
N ARG A 149 1.96 17.73 21.08
CA ARG A 149 0.92 17.77 22.12
C ARG A 149 0.80 19.13 22.79
N SER A 150 1.88 19.94 22.78
CA SER A 150 1.83 21.33 23.27
C SER A 150 1.03 22.26 22.35
N CYS A 151 0.96 21.93 21.05
CA CYS A 151 0.26 22.73 20.03
C CYS A 151 -1.12 22.16 19.68
N TYR A 152 -1.28 20.84 19.75
CA TYR A 152 -2.46 20.13 19.25
C TYR A 152 -3.15 19.31 20.31
N ARG A 153 -4.48 19.29 20.26
CA ARG A 153 -5.30 18.53 21.22
C ARG A 153 -5.11 17.01 21.08
N ARG A 154 -4.85 16.53 19.88
CA ARG A 154 -4.76 15.10 19.57
C ARG A 154 -3.55 14.84 18.70
N VAL A 155 -2.85 13.76 18.98
CA VAL A 155 -1.65 13.31 18.27
C VAL A 155 -1.86 11.87 17.81
N ALA A 156 -1.44 11.57 16.60
CA ALA A 156 -1.48 10.23 16.05
C ALA A 156 -0.08 9.76 15.65
N VAL A 157 0.07 8.46 15.48
CA VAL A 157 1.30 7.83 14.98
C VAL A 157 0.96 6.86 13.86
N LYS A 158 1.82 6.79 12.84
CA LYS A 158 1.71 5.81 11.77
C LYS A 158 3.08 5.48 11.18
N PRO A 159 3.29 4.30 10.58
CA PRO A 159 4.49 4.03 9.81
C PRO A 159 4.61 4.97 8.60
N ALA A 160 5.83 5.43 8.29
CA ALA A 160 6.08 6.23 7.08
C ALA A 160 5.72 5.43 5.83
N ILE A 161 6.10 4.15 5.79
CA ILE A 161 5.74 3.22 4.71
C ILE A 161 4.66 2.27 5.20
N SER A 162 3.46 2.42 4.69
CA SER A 162 2.31 1.56 4.97
C SER A 162 1.17 1.83 3.99
N VAL A 163 0.27 0.88 3.83
CA VAL A 163 -0.91 0.99 2.95
C VAL A 163 -2.20 0.92 3.76
N PHE A 164 -3.29 1.52 3.27
CA PHE A 164 -4.64 1.47 3.88
C PHE A 164 -4.77 1.89 5.34
N GLY A 165 -3.89 2.76 5.81
CA GLY A 165 -3.91 3.17 7.21
C GLY A 165 -3.44 2.09 8.19
N LEU A 166 -2.87 0.99 7.69
CA LEU A 166 -2.29 -0.04 8.54
C LEU A 166 -1.22 0.57 9.44
N GLY A 167 -1.33 0.30 10.74
CA GLY A 167 -0.43 0.85 11.75
C GLY A 167 -0.77 2.27 12.21
N PHE A 168 -1.78 2.95 11.63
CA PHE A 168 -2.26 4.21 12.17
C PHE A 168 -2.84 4.01 13.57
N ARG A 169 -2.43 4.86 14.53
CA ARG A 169 -2.97 4.87 15.89
C ARG A 169 -3.13 6.30 16.38
N LEU A 170 -4.30 6.59 16.94
CA LEU A 170 -4.53 7.79 17.73
C LEU A 170 -4.03 7.54 19.15
N ILE A 171 -3.23 8.46 19.69
CA ILE A 171 -2.64 8.32 21.02
C ILE A 171 -3.60 8.87 22.06
N ASP A 172 -3.95 8.06 23.06
CA ASP A 172 -4.78 8.45 24.19
C ASP A 172 -3.96 8.31 25.49
N GLU A 173 -3.69 9.44 26.16
CA GLU A 173 -2.90 9.52 27.38
C GLU A 173 -3.62 8.92 28.62
N GLN A 174 -4.95 8.81 28.57
CA GLN A 174 -5.78 8.37 29.70
C GLN A 174 -6.27 6.93 29.55
N ARG A 175 -6.01 6.31 28.44
CA ARG A 175 -6.54 4.99 28.12
C ARG A 175 -5.66 3.87 28.65
N SER A 176 -6.28 2.86 29.25
CA SER A 176 -5.60 1.62 29.63
C SER A 176 -5.81 0.50 28.59
N CYS A 177 -4.92 -0.49 28.58
CA CYS A 177 -5.02 -1.69 27.75
C CYS A 177 -6.37 -2.41 27.93
N LEU A 178 -6.84 -2.52 29.16
CA LEU A 178 -8.12 -3.15 29.46
C LEU A 178 -9.29 -2.44 28.79
N GLN A 179 -9.28 -1.10 28.78
CA GLN A 179 -10.32 -0.32 28.07
C GLN A 179 -10.26 -0.55 26.56
N HIS A 180 -9.07 -0.72 26.01
CA HIS A 180 -8.88 -1.04 24.60
C HIS A 180 -9.55 -2.37 24.23
N ILE A 181 -9.30 -3.42 25.02
CA ILE A 181 -9.92 -4.74 24.84
C ILE A 181 -11.45 -4.65 24.98
N LEU A 182 -11.95 -3.96 26.00
CA LEU A 182 -13.38 -3.90 26.28
C LEU A 182 -14.16 -3.09 25.25
N LYS A 183 -13.57 -2.07 24.64
CA LYS A 183 -14.22 -1.19 23.65
C LYS A 183 -14.01 -1.60 22.21
N GLY A 184 -13.04 -2.49 21.93
CA GLY A 184 -12.75 -2.96 20.58
C GLY A 184 -12.22 -1.89 19.61
N ASP A 185 -11.66 -0.79 20.11
CA ASP A 185 -11.16 0.30 19.27
C ASP A 185 -9.78 -0.02 18.72
N GLU A 186 -9.70 -0.44 17.50
CA GLU A 186 -8.45 -0.85 16.84
C GLU A 186 -7.50 0.32 16.51
N TYR A 187 -8.04 1.55 16.45
CA TYR A 187 -7.26 2.73 16.03
C TYR A 187 -6.70 3.57 17.16
N ILE A 188 -6.95 3.22 18.41
CA ILE A 188 -6.48 3.97 19.58
C ILE A 188 -5.43 3.13 20.33
N VAL A 189 -4.35 3.78 20.76
CA VAL A 189 -3.30 3.19 21.58
C VAL A 189 -3.07 4.04 22.83
N SER A 190 -2.81 3.39 23.97
CA SER A 190 -2.37 4.06 25.19
C SER A 190 -0.95 4.62 24.99
N LEU A 191 -0.71 5.86 25.43
CA LEU A 191 0.62 6.44 25.40
C LEU A 191 1.62 5.61 26.22
N GLU A 192 1.20 5.18 27.43
CA GLU A 192 2.03 4.37 28.31
C GLU A 192 2.45 3.04 27.66
N GLU A 193 1.53 2.33 27.04
CA GLU A 193 1.79 1.07 26.36
C GLU A 193 2.71 1.25 25.16
N LEU A 194 2.48 2.30 24.37
CA LEU A 194 3.32 2.60 23.22
C LEU A 194 4.76 2.90 23.67
N GLN A 195 4.93 3.71 24.71
CA GLN A 195 6.24 4.02 25.29
C GLN A 195 6.91 2.76 25.86
N LEU A 196 6.16 1.92 26.58
CA LEU A 196 6.68 0.64 27.10
C LEU A 196 7.11 -0.31 25.97
N ALA A 197 6.34 -0.39 24.91
CA ALA A 197 6.72 -1.20 23.73
C ALA A 197 8.01 -0.68 23.09
N MET A 198 8.16 0.63 22.94
CA MET A 198 9.35 1.27 22.37
C MET A 198 10.59 1.10 23.25
N THR A 199 10.46 1.01 24.59
CA THR A 199 11.61 0.71 25.47
C THR A 199 12.15 -0.70 25.24
N LYS A 200 11.29 -1.65 24.87
CA LYS A 200 11.68 -3.04 24.54
C LYS A 200 12.29 -3.15 23.14
N GLN A 201 11.99 -2.22 22.27
CA GLN A 201 12.51 -2.14 20.90
C GLN A 201 13.00 -0.72 20.62
N PRO A 202 14.20 -0.34 21.11
CA PRO A 202 14.66 1.05 21.14
C PRO A 202 14.93 1.65 19.76
N LYS A 203 15.07 0.82 18.72
CA LYS A 203 15.16 1.23 17.33
C LYS A 203 14.08 0.56 16.51
N PHE A 204 13.41 1.33 15.72
CA PHE A 204 12.34 0.87 14.82
C PHE A 204 12.46 1.64 13.49
N GLY A 205 11.71 1.20 12.47
CA GLY A 205 11.64 1.92 11.19
C GLY A 205 10.99 3.30 11.34
N ASN A 206 11.02 4.11 10.30
CA ASN A 206 10.47 5.45 10.30
C ASN A 206 8.98 5.45 10.71
N LEU A 207 8.69 6.09 11.84
CA LEU A 207 7.33 6.41 12.27
C LEU A 207 7.10 7.91 12.09
N LEU A 208 5.88 8.26 11.72
CA LEU A 208 5.37 9.62 11.68
C LEU A 208 4.56 9.87 12.94
N VAL A 209 4.96 10.83 13.75
CA VAL A 209 4.15 11.42 14.83
C VAL A 209 3.52 12.67 14.26
N MET A 210 2.21 12.79 14.32
CA MET A 210 1.49 13.82 13.59
C MET A 210 0.32 14.39 14.34
N GLU A 211 -0.01 15.63 14.02
CA GLU A 211 -1.28 16.23 14.37
C GLU A 211 -2.45 15.36 13.87
N PHE A 212 -3.49 15.24 14.69
CA PHE A 212 -4.75 14.62 14.28
C PHE A 212 -5.84 15.68 14.20
N LEU A 213 -6.30 15.95 12.98
CA LEU A 213 -7.32 16.94 12.64
C LEU A 213 -8.74 16.50 13.06
#